data_6ff0a39d1ddbf82141facc2026478e8d
#
_entry.id   6ff0a39d1ddbf82141facc2026478e8d
#
_cell.length_a   1.000
_cell.length_b   1.000
_cell.length_c   1.000
_cell.angle_alpha   90.00
_cell.angle_beta   90.00
_cell.angle_gamma   90.00
#
_symmetry.space_group_name_H-M   'P 1'
#
loop_
_entity.id
_entity.type
_entity.pdbx_description
1 polymer ?
#
loop_
_entity_poly.entity_id
_entity_poly.type
_entity_poly.pdbx_seq_one_letter_code
_entity_poly.pdbx_strand_id
1 'polypeptide(L)'
;GVQTCALPIFAKMVSCLEAEQAAGNTPLFKESSWVERCQEWKAKYPVVQKKHYEDTKHTNVYAFIKELSSRLSEGQVTVVGNGSACVVGSHAYVIKKGQRFIINSAIASMGYDLPAAIGAVVAEHGNLALNREALKHDDIKDVILVTGDGSIQMNIQELQTIIHHQMPVKIFVINNQGYHSIRQTQTNLFEKHFVGIGPESGDLSFPDMGKLAPAYGYPFFRCETNAQLDETISKVLAVKGPAICEIMVSTEQKFEPKSATKRLEDGTLVSPPLEDLAPFLDRDEFYSNMIIKPIS
;
A
#
# COMPACT_ATOMS: atom_id res chain seq x y z
N GLY A 1 11.89 -11.40 17.04
CA GLY A 1 13.29 -11.77 17.17
C GLY A 1 14.22 -11.18 16.11
N VAL A 2 13.78 -11.08 14.83
CA VAL A 2 14.64 -10.56 13.75
C VAL A 2 14.86 -9.04 13.87
N GLN A 3 13.87 -8.28 14.30
CA GLN A 3 14.01 -6.83 14.49
C GLN A 3 15.01 -6.44 15.59
N THR A 4 15.14 -7.25 16.63
CA THR A 4 16.07 -6.97 17.75
C THR A 4 17.54 -7.18 17.39
N CYS A 5 17.85 -7.97 16.36
CA CYS A 5 19.23 -8.16 15.89
C CYS A 5 19.70 -7.09 14.90
N ALA A 6 18.79 -6.53 14.10
CA ALA A 6 19.15 -5.53 13.08
C ALA A 6 19.46 -4.14 13.71
N LEU A 7 18.70 -3.70 14.71
CA LEU A 7 18.88 -2.40 15.33
C LEU A 7 20.29 -2.19 15.96
N PRO A 8 20.85 -3.14 16.73
CA PRO A 8 22.23 -3.02 17.24
C PRO A 8 23.28 -2.96 16.13
N ILE A 9 23.07 -3.70 15.02
CA ILE A 9 24.00 -3.70 13.88
C ILE A 9 23.98 -2.32 13.21
N PHE A 10 22.81 -1.79 12.90
CA PHE A 10 22.70 -0.45 12.30
C PHE A 10 23.22 0.65 13.22
N ALA A 11 22.90 0.59 14.52
CA ALA A 11 23.45 1.53 15.49
C ALA A 11 24.97 1.49 15.52
N LYS A 12 25.58 0.29 15.48
CA LYS A 12 27.04 0.14 15.42
C LYS A 12 27.61 0.67 14.12
N MET A 13 26.97 0.43 12.98
CA MET A 13 27.39 0.98 11.68
C MET A 13 27.37 2.50 11.70
N VAL A 14 26.29 3.12 12.20
CA VAL A 14 26.21 4.58 12.33
C VAL A 14 27.33 5.12 13.21
N SER A 15 27.55 4.52 14.39
CA SER A 15 28.64 4.94 15.29
C SER A 15 30.02 4.81 14.65
N CYS A 16 30.26 3.77 13.84
CA CYS A 16 31.51 3.64 13.09
C CYS A 16 31.68 4.72 12.04
N LEU A 17 30.60 5.04 11.28
CA LEU A 17 30.62 6.09 10.26
C LEU A 17 30.86 7.48 10.90
N GLU A 18 30.20 7.77 12.04
CA GLU A 18 30.40 9.00 12.80
C GLU A 18 31.84 9.13 13.31
N ALA A 19 32.41 8.03 13.80
CA ALA A 19 33.81 7.99 14.25
C ALA A 19 34.80 8.25 13.10
N GLU A 20 34.59 7.63 11.93
CA GLU A 20 35.39 7.87 10.74
C GLU A 20 35.28 9.32 10.24
N GLN A 21 34.07 9.90 10.28
CA GLN A 21 33.84 11.28 9.93
C GLN A 21 34.55 12.24 10.90
N ALA A 22 34.48 11.96 12.22
CA ALA A 22 35.18 12.73 13.25
C ALA A 22 36.70 12.63 13.15
N ALA A 23 37.22 11.50 12.67
CA ALA A 23 38.64 11.30 12.39
C ALA A 23 39.14 12.02 11.11
N GLY A 24 38.23 12.73 10.41
CA GLY A 24 38.57 13.45 9.17
C GLY A 24 38.69 12.55 7.95
N ASN A 25 38.33 11.28 8.06
CA ASN A 25 38.26 10.38 6.92
C ASN A 25 37.11 10.76 6.01
N THR A 26 37.42 10.96 4.73
CA THR A 26 36.41 11.38 3.76
C THR A 26 35.41 10.25 3.55
N PRO A 27 34.10 10.54 3.45
CA PRO A 27 33.11 9.55 3.13
C PRO A 27 33.50 8.79 1.87
N LEU A 28 33.27 7.46 1.85
CA LEU A 28 33.52 6.59 0.69
C LEU A 28 32.79 7.05 -0.58
N PHE A 29 31.79 7.93 -0.44
CA PHE A 29 30.97 8.47 -1.54
C PHE A 29 31.27 9.98 -1.73
N LYS A 30 32.35 10.27 -2.44
CA LYS A 30 32.65 11.62 -2.91
C LYS A 30 31.83 12.07 -4.12
N GLU A 31 31.21 11.13 -4.80
CA GLU A 31 30.52 11.40 -6.06
C GLU A 31 29.02 11.44 -5.85
N SER A 32 28.41 12.58 -6.21
CA SER A 32 26.97 12.78 -6.29
C SER A 32 26.34 11.98 -7.45
N SER A 33 27.14 11.45 -8.36
CA SER A 33 26.73 10.79 -9.62
C SER A 33 25.68 9.69 -9.41
N TRP A 34 25.80 8.90 -8.34
CA TRP A 34 24.79 7.88 -8.02
C TRP A 34 23.45 8.49 -7.60
N VAL A 35 23.49 9.50 -6.76
CA VAL A 35 22.27 10.20 -6.31
C VAL A 35 21.59 10.91 -7.48
N GLU A 36 22.39 11.56 -8.33
CA GLU A 36 21.92 12.22 -9.56
C GLU A 36 21.26 11.19 -10.49
N ARG A 37 21.89 10.04 -10.71
CA ARG A 37 21.32 8.93 -11.51
C ARG A 37 19.99 8.44 -10.94
N CYS A 38 19.91 8.24 -9.62
CA CYS A 38 18.66 7.84 -8.96
C CYS A 38 17.56 8.89 -9.14
N GLN A 39 17.91 10.18 -9.07
CA GLN A 39 16.96 11.28 -9.29
C GLN A 39 16.48 11.34 -10.74
N GLU A 40 17.38 11.13 -11.71
CA GLU A 40 17.04 11.03 -13.14
C GLU A 40 16.05 9.89 -13.38
N TRP A 41 16.32 8.69 -12.85
CA TRP A 41 15.40 7.56 -12.98
C TRP A 41 14.07 7.82 -12.31
N LYS A 42 14.06 8.42 -11.13
CA LYS A 42 12.82 8.78 -10.44
C LYS A 42 11.98 9.78 -11.24
N ALA A 43 12.62 10.72 -11.92
CA ALA A 43 11.94 11.68 -12.78
C ALA A 43 11.46 11.04 -14.09
N LYS A 44 12.27 10.16 -14.69
CA LYS A 44 11.97 9.51 -15.96
C LYS A 44 10.91 8.42 -15.83
N TYR A 45 10.91 7.69 -14.71
CA TYR A 45 10.01 6.55 -14.46
C TYR A 45 9.15 6.75 -13.20
N PRO A 46 8.30 7.79 -13.15
CA PRO A 46 7.45 8.00 -12.00
C PRO A 46 6.43 6.85 -11.87
N VAL A 47 6.29 6.29 -10.67
CA VAL A 47 5.33 5.21 -10.40
C VAL A 47 3.91 5.70 -10.63
N VAL A 48 3.57 6.87 -10.09
CA VAL A 48 2.26 7.48 -10.30
C VAL A 48 2.34 8.47 -11.46
N GLN A 49 1.66 8.13 -12.54
CA GLN A 49 1.70 8.84 -13.81
C GLN A 49 0.39 9.58 -14.07
N LYS A 50 0.39 10.49 -15.02
CA LYS A 50 -0.80 11.25 -15.45
C LYS A 50 -1.95 10.32 -15.85
N LYS A 51 -1.66 9.22 -16.55
CA LYS A 51 -2.67 8.22 -16.95
C LYS A 51 -3.51 7.67 -15.78
N HIS A 52 -2.96 7.64 -14.55
CA HIS A 52 -3.69 7.16 -13.38
C HIS A 52 -4.81 8.11 -12.92
N TYR A 53 -4.81 9.33 -13.38
CA TYR A 53 -5.86 10.33 -13.10
C TYR A 53 -6.88 10.48 -14.22
N GLU A 54 -6.68 9.80 -15.35
CA GLU A 54 -7.51 9.97 -16.57
C GLU A 54 -8.79 9.12 -16.55
N ASP A 55 -8.88 8.09 -15.70
CA ASP A 55 -10.12 7.33 -15.53
C ASP A 55 -11.20 8.22 -14.89
N THR A 56 -12.27 8.46 -15.62
CA THR A 56 -13.41 9.26 -15.16
C THR A 56 -14.54 8.43 -14.57
N LYS A 57 -14.46 7.09 -14.66
CA LYS A 57 -15.51 6.18 -14.20
C LYS A 57 -15.20 5.55 -12.86
N HIS A 58 -13.91 5.38 -12.55
CA HIS A 58 -13.45 4.73 -11.32
C HIS A 58 -12.33 5.54 -10.67
N THR A 59 -12.09 5.24 -9.41
CA THR A 59 -10.88 5.67 -8.72
C THR A 59 -9.71 4.77 -9.10
N ASN A 60 -8.55 5.36 -9.37
CA ASN A 60 -7.32 4.62 -9.59
C ASN A 60 -6.56 4.43 -8.28
N VAL A 61 -6.14 3.19 -7.95
CA VAL A 61 -5.46 2.89 -6.68
C VAL A 61 -4.14 3.64 -6.53
N TYR A 62 -3.36 3.82 -7.62
CA TYR A 62 -2.11 4.60 -7.58
C TYR A 62 -2.35 6.06 -7.26
N ALA A 63 -3.36 6.67 -7.89
CA ALA A 63 -3.78 8.03 -7.58
C ALA A 63 -4.25 8.13 -6.13
N PHE A 64 -5.11 7.21 -5.67
CA PHE A 64 -5.61 7.16 -4.30
C PHE A 64 -4.47 7.08 -3.25
N ILE A 65 -3.54 6.13 -3.38
CA ILE A 65 -2.44 5.95 -2.42
C ILE A 65 -1.55 7.19 -2.36
N LYS A 66 -1.22 7.79 -3.52
CA LYS A 66 -0.43 9.01 -3.57
C LYS A 66 -1.17 10.19 -2.91
N GLU A 67 -2.44 10.38 -3.23
CA GLU A 67 -3.25 11.47 -2.69
C GLU A 67 -3.46 11.31 -1.17
N LEU A 68 -3.75 10.11 -0.69
CA LEU A 68 -3.86 9.82 0.73
C LEU A 68 -2.53 10.10 1.44
N SER A 69 -1.45 9.44 1.04
CA SER A 69 -0.16 9.53 1.73
C SER A 69 0.43 10.94 1.71
N SER A 70 0.18 11.71 0.65
CA SER A 70 0.62 13.11 0.57
C SER A 70 -0.04 14.02 1.60
N ARG A 71 -1.25 13.68 2.08
CA ARG A 71 -1.98 14.46 3.10
C ARG A 71 -1.65 14.06 4.52
N LEU A 72 -1.08 12.87 4.72
CA LEU A 72 -0.75 12.39 6.06
C LEU A 72 0.41 13.16 6.66
N SER A 73 0.37 13.39 7.97
CA SER A 73 1.40 14.14 8.70
C SER A 73 2.66 13.31 8.94
N GLU A 74 3.75 13.98 9.30
CA GLU A 74 4.93 13.32 9.86
C GLU A 74 4.57 12.49 11.10
N GLY A 75 5.23 11.36 11.29
CA GLY A 75 4.98 10.44 12.41
C GLY A 75 3.66 9.65 12.31
N GLN A 76 2.91 9.75 11.22
CA GLN A 76 1.67 8.99 11.02
C GLN A 76 1.94 7.49 10.87
N VAL A 77 1.11 6.65 11.48
CA VAL A 77 1.14 5.20 11.30
C VAL A 77 0.12 4.78 10.25
N THR A 78 0.58 4.03 9.26
CA THR A 78 -0.28 3.42 8.23
C THR A 78 -0.07 1.91 8.23
N VAL A 79 -1.16 1.18 8.32
CA VAL A 79 -1.22 -0.28 8.18
C VAL A 79 -1.82 -0.61 6.83
N VAL A 80 -1.22 -1.53 6.10
CA VAL A 80 -1.76 -1.99 4.81
C VAL A 80 -2.02 -3.49 4.83
N GLY A 81 -3.18 -3.87 4.33
CA GLY A 81 -3.55 -5.26 4.10
C GLY A 81 -2.88 -5.85 2.87
N ASN A 82 -3.30 -7.03 2.48
CA ASN A 82 -2.77 -7.73 1.30
C ASN A 82 -3.40 -7.21 -0.03
N GLY A 83 -2.96 -7.77 -1.15
CA GLY A 83 -3.47 -7.46 -2.49
C GLY A 83 -3.13 -6.05 -2.96
N SER A 84 -4.11 -5.33 -3.48
CA SER A 84 -3.91 -3.96 -4.02
C SER A 84 -3.35 -2.99 -3.00
N ALA A 85 -3.77 -3.09 -1.74
CA ALA A 85 -3.26 -2.26 -0.64
C ALA A 85 -1.76 -2.46 -0.42
N CYS A 86 -1.31 -3.72 -0.39
CA CYS A 86 0.10 -4.08 -0.25
C CYS A 86 0.93 -3.63 -1.46
N VAL A 87 0.54 -4.07 -2.66
CA VAL A 87 1.33 -3.87 -3.87
C VAL A 87 1.42 -2.38 -4.22
N VAL A 88 0.28 -1.72 -4.36
CA VAL A 88 0.25 -0.30 -4.74
C VAL A 88 0.69 0.60 -3.58
N GLY A 89 0.39 0.20 -2.34
CA GLY A 89 0.92 0.88 -1.15
C GLY A 89 2.45 0.91 -1.17
N SER A 90 3.11 -0.22 -1.42
CA SER A 90 4.57 -0.28 -1.51
C SER A 90 5.15 0.51 -2.68
N HIS A 91 4.41 0.63 -3.79
CA HIS A 91 4.85 1.36 -4.98
C HIS A 91 4.69 2.88 -4.87
N ALA A 92 3.53 3.34 -4.39
CA ALA A 92 3.06 4.72 -4.57
C ALA A 92 3.01 5.56 -3.30
N TYR A 93 3.22 4.96 -2.12
CA TYR A 93 3.14 5.68 -0.87
C TYR A 93 4.29 6.70 -0.72
N VAL A 94 3.94 7.93 -0.34
CA VAL A 94 4.91 9.01 -0.10
C VAL A 94 5.25 9.03 1.39
N ILE A 95 6.41 8.47 1.74
CA ILE A 95 6.91 8.41 3.12
C ILE A 95 7.43 9.78 3.57
N LYS A 96 7.07 10.19 4.77
CA LYS A 96 7.56 11.39 5.47
C LYS A 96 8.30 11.00 6.75
N LYS A 97 8.99 11.97 7.34
CA LYS A 97 9.79 11.77 8.55
C LYS A 97 8.98 11.16 9.70
N GLY A 98 9.53 10.12 10.31
CA GLY A 98 8.94 9.46 11.48
C GLY A 98 7.70 8.61 11.19
N GLN A 99 7.20 8.55 9.96
CA GLN A 99 6.08 7.70 9.60
C GLN A 99 6.45 6.22 9.69
N ARG A 100 5.46 5.40 10.06
CA ARG A 100 5.57 3.94 10.04
C ARG A 100 4.59 3.39 9.00
N PHE A 101 5.12 2.58 8.09
CA PHE A 101 4.35 1.84 7.10
C PHE A 101 4.42 0.36 7.46
N ILE A 102 3.33 -0.18 8.01
CA ILE A 102 3.25 -1.54 8.56
C ILE A 102 2.61 -2.45 7.52
N ILE A 103 3.33 -3.47 7.14
CA ILE A 103 2.95 -4.41 6.09
C ILE A 103 3.36 -5.83 6.44
N ASN A 104 2.55 -6.81 6.06
CA ASN A 104 2.86 -8.24 6.18
C ASN A 104 3.15 -8.84 4.79
N SER A 105 4.18 -8.32 4.10
CA SER A 105 4.49 -8.73 2.72
C SER A 105 5.10 -10.13 2.61
N ALA A 106 5.81 -10.61 3.64
CA ALA A 106 6.53 -11.88 3.59
C ALA A 106 5.58 -13.10 3.57
N ILE A 107 4.48 -13.04 4.33
CA ILE A 107 3.46 -14.09 4.41
C ILE A 107 2.23 -13.70 3.58
N ALA A 108 1.99 -12.40 3.46
CA ALA A 108 0.88 -11.80 2.70
C ALA A 108 -0.50 -12.32 3.16
N SER A 109 -0.71 -12.47 4.48
CA SER A 109 -1.97 -12.92 5.05
C SER A 109 -3.08 -11.93 4.79
N MET A 110 -4.17 -12.36 4.17
CA MET A 110 -5.43 -11.62 4.17
C MET A 110 -6.05 -11.68 5.57
N GLY A 111 -6.76 -10.59 5.97
CA GLY A 111 -7.34 -10.46 7.31
C GLY A 111 -6.36 -10.01 8.40
N TYR A 112 -5.10 -9.82 8.08
CA TYR A 112 -4.09 -9.24 8.99
C TYR A 112 -4.41 -7.79 9.38
N ASP A 113 -5.01 -7.06 8.49
CA ASP A 113 -5.16 -5.61 8.43
C ASP A 113 -5.91 -5.00 9.62
N LEU A 114 -7.16 -5.43 9.90
CA LEU A 114 -7.92 -4.92 11.05
C LEU A 114 -7.23 -5.21 12.39
N PRO A 115 -6.82 -6.47 12.70
CA PRO A 115 -6.06 -6.77 13.91
C PRO A 115 -4.76 -5.98 14.04
N ALA A 116 -4.04 -5.77 12.95
CA ALA A 116 -2.81 -4.99 12.95
C ALA A 116 -3.06 -3.50 13.21
N ALA A 117 -4.16 -2.94 12.69
CA ALA A 117 -4.55 -1.56 12.99
C ALA A 117 -4.89 -1.38 14.49
N ILE A 118 -5.60 -2.34 15.09
CA ILE A 118 -5.85 -2.38 16.53
C ILE A 118 -4.53 -2.41 17.31
N GLY A 119 -3.63 -3.32 16.93
CA GLY A 119 -2.30 -3.43 17.54
C GLY A 119 -1.48 -2.15 17.42
N ALA A 120 -1.56 -1.46 16.27
CA ALA A 120 -0.89 -0.18 16.05
C ALA A 120 -1.46 0.92 16.95
N VAL A 121 -2.78 1.03 17.08
CA VAL A 121 -3.42 1.99 18.00
C VAL A 121 -3.00 1.73 19.45
N VAL A 122 -2.99 0.47 19.89
CA VAL A 122 -2.56 0.12 21.25
C VAL A 122 -1.07 0.42 21.47
N ALA A 123 -0.23 0.17 20.46
CA ALA A 123 1.19 0.47 20.55
C ALA A 123 1.48 1.98 20.62
N GLU A 124 0.72 2.81 19.92
CA GLU A 124 0.88 4.27 19.92
C GLU A 124 0.27 4.93 21.17
N HIS A 125 -0.87 4.45 21.65
CA HIS A 125 -1.70 5.15 22.64
C HIS A 125 -1.89 4.38 23.97
N GLY A 126 -1.38 3.16 24.07
CA GLY A 126 -1.40 2.36 25.30
C GLY A 126 -2.81 2.19 25.88
N ASN A 127 -2.94 2.43 27.19
CA ASN A 127 -4.21 2.28 27.90
C ASN A 127 -5.31 3.24 27.44
N LEU A 128 -4.97 4.40 26.86
CA LEU A 128 -5.97 5.33 26.31
C LEU A 128 -6.79 4.68 25.21
N ALA A 129 -6.14 3.83 24.39
CA ALA A 129 -6.81 3.09 23.32
C ALA A 129 -7.83 2.09 23.84
N LEU A 130 -7.57 1.45 24.99
CA LEU A 130 -8.43 0.41 25.56
C LEU A 130 -9.55 0.93 26.44
N ASN A 131 -9.43 2.16 26.97
CA ASN A 131 -10.35 2.75 27.94
C ASN A 131 -11.33 3.75 27.31
N ARG A 132 -11.48 3.80 26.00
CA ARG A 132 -12.32 4.78 25.27
C ARG A 132 -11.90 6.24 25.50
N GLU A 133 -10.64 6.46 25.85
CA GLU A 133 -10.14 7.78 26.20
C GLU A 133 -9.36 8.44 25.08
N ALA A 134 -8.90 7.66 24.08
CA ALA A 134 -8.08 8.16 22.99
C ALA A 134 -8.68 9.43 22.33
N LEU A 135 -9.97 9.40 22.03
CA LEU A 135 -10.64 10.53 21.37
C LEU A 135 -10.87 11.76 22.24
N LYS A 136 -10.57 11.68 23.55
CA LYS A 136 -10.64 12.83 24.48
C LYS A 136 -9.38 13.71 24.42
N HIS A 137 -8.32 13.23 23.80
CA HIS A 137 -7.04 13.91 23.67
C HIS A 137 -6.84 14.43 22.25
N ASP A 138 -6.54 15.72 22.12
CA ASP A 138 -6.41 16.38 20.81
C ASP A 138 -5.08 16.08 20.10
N ASP A 139 -4.09 15.57 20.83
CA ASP A 139 -2.77 15.16 20.32
C ASP A 139 -2.73 13.71 19.78
N ILE A 140 -3.80 12.95 19.96
CA ILE A 140 -3.92 11.58 19.44
C ILE A 140 -3.99 11.60 17.91
N LYS A 141 -3.06 10.88 17.29
CA LYS A 141 -3.06 10.68 15.85
C LYS A 141 -3.87 9.44 15.48
N ASP A 142 -4.62 9.56 14.39
CA ASP A 142 -5.31 8.39 13.81
C ASP A 142 -4.30 7.37 13.30
N VAL A 143 -4.64 6.10 13.36
CA VAL A 143 -4.01 5.04 12.57
C VAL A 143 -4.75 4.93 11.25
N ILE A 144 -4.01 4.97 10.15
CA ILE A 144 -4.59 4.78 8.82
C ILE A 144 -4.53 3.31 8.46
N LEU A 145 -5.65 2.75 8.04
CA LEU A 145 -5.73 1.39 7.53
C LEU A 145 -6.15 1.42 6.06
N VAL A 146 -5.38 0.78 5.19
CA VAL A 146 -5.77 0.51 3.81
C VAL A 146 -5.89 -1.01 3.63
N THR A 147 -7.07 -1.47 3.27
CA THR A 147 -7.40 -2.89 3.11
C THR A 147 -8.12 -3.15 1.79
N GLY A 148 -8.38 -4.40 1.45
CA GLY A 148 -9.22 -4.80 0.31
C GLY A 148 -10.58 -5.33 0.75
N ASP A 149 -11.54 -5.30 -0.18
CA ASP A 149 -12.91 -5.79 0.02
C ASP A 149 -12.98 -7.27 0.45
N GLY A 150 -12.07 -8.10 -0.08
CA GLY A 150 -11.97 -9.52 0.32
C GLY A 150 -11.18 -9.72 1.62
N SER A 151 -10.10 -8.94 1.83
CA SER A 151 -9.24 -9.11 3.01
C SER A 151 -9.96 -8.74 4.30
N ILE A 152 -10.71 -7.64 4.30
CA ILE A 152 -11.45 -7.18 5.48
C ILE A 152 -12.47 -8.20 5.99
N GLN A 153 -13.03 -9.05 5.09
CA GLN A 153 -14.02 -10.05 5.47
C GLN A 153 -13.49 -11.11 6.43
N MET A 154 -12.19 -11.38 6.40
CA MET A 154 -11.60 -12.47 7.18
C MET A 154 -11.55 -12.22 8.68
N ASN A 155 -11.58 -10.94 9.09
CA ASN A 155 -11.62 -10.52 10.49
C ASN A 155 -12.59 -9.34 10.67
N ILE A 156 -13.71 -9.34 9.96
CA ILE A 156 -14.68 -8.24 9.94
C ILE A 156 -15.26 -7.92 11.32
N GLN A 157 -15.35 -8.93 12.21
CA GLN A 157 -15.81 -8.77 13.58
C GLN A 157 -14.95 -7.79 14.39
N GLU A 158 -13.71 -7.55 14.00
CA GLU A 158 -12.83 -6.57 14.66
C GLU A 158 -13.27 -5.12 14.48
N LEU A 159 -14.18 -4.85 13.55
CA LEU A 159 -14.88 -3.57 13.50
C LEU A 159 -15.59 -3.27 14.81
N GLN A 160 -16.16 -4.31 15.48
CA GLN A 160 -16.79 -4.14 16.78
C GLN A 160 -15.78 -3.79 17.86
N THR A 161 -14.58 -4.34 17.83
CA THR A 161 -13.51 -4.01 18.78
C THR A 161 -13.10 -2.54 18.63
N ILE A 162 -12.87 -2.07 17.41
CA ILE A 162 -12.50 -0.67 17.12
C ILE A 162 -13.59 0.30 17.59
N ILE A 163 -14.85 0.05 17.25
CA ILE A 163 -15.96 0.96 17.61
C ILE A 163 -16.25 0.91 19.12
N HIS A 164 -16.15 -0.27 19.74
CA HIS A 164 -16.35 -0.41 21.19
C HIS A 164 -15.36 0.43 21.99
N HIS A 165 -14.09 0.39 21.61
CA HIS A 165 -13.01 1.14 22.27
C HIS A 165 -12.86 2.57 21.76
N GLN A 166 -13.64 2.99 20.75
CA GLN A 166 -13.51 4.30 20.10
C GLN A 166 -12.07 4.56 19.62
N MET A 167 -11.47 3.55 19.01
CA MET A 167 -10.10 3.64 18.52
C MET A 167 -10.00 4.59 17.31
N PRO A 168 -9.01 5.48 17.26
CA PRO A 168 -8.83 6.43 16.16
C PRO A 168 -8.27 5.73 14.90
N VAL A 169 -9.11 5.03 14.15
CA VAL A 169 -8.73 4.31 12.93
C VAL A 169 -9.51 4.81 11.73
N LYS A 170 -8.82 5.26 10.69
CA LYS A 170 -9.43 5.58 9.38
C LYS A 170 -9.24 4.41 8.45
N ILE A 171 -10.32 3.74 8.09
CA ILE A 171 -10.33 2.51 7.30
C ILE A 171 -10.69 2.85 5.86
N PHE A 172 -9.74 2.67 4.94
CA PHE A 172 -9.95 2.79 3.51
C PHE A 172 -10.01 1.39 2.88
N VAL A 173 -11.15 1.04 2.31
CA VAL A 173 -11.41 -0.26 1.69
C VAL A 173 -11.32 -0.12 0.18
N ILE A 174 -10.31 -0.68 -0.43
CA ILE A 174 -10.18 -0.77 -1.88
C ILE A 174 -11.16 -1.84 -2.36
N ASN A 175 -12.21 -1.41 -3.06
CA ASN A 175 -13.21 -2.30 -3.64
C ASN A 175 -12.95 -2.44 -5.15
N ASN A 176 -12.35 -3.53 -5.53
CA ASN A 176 -12.16 -3.98 -6.91
C ASN A 176 -12.95 -5.26 -7.21
N GLN A 177 -14.00 -5.49 -6.43
CA GLN A 177 -14.93 -6.61 -6.53
C GLN A 177 -14.24 -7.97 -6.42
N GLY A 178 -13.26 -8.09 -5.49
CA GLY A 178 -12.71 -9.36 -5.14
C GLY A 178 -11.19 -9.52 -5.11
N TYR A 179 -10.73 -10.71 -5.40
CA TYR A 179 -9.32 -11.11 -5.29
C TYR A 179 -8.54 -10.74 -6.55
N HIS A 180 -8.18 -9.49 -6.65
CA HIS A 180 -7.64 -8.87 -7.86
C HIS A 180 -6.31 -9.50 -8.33
N SER A 181 -5.42 -9.87 -7.43
CA SER A 181 -4.15 -10.55 -7.80
C SER A 181 -4.41 -11.89 -8.49
N ILE A 182 -5.40 -12.64 -8.00
CA ILE A 182 -5.81 -13.92 -8.61
C ILE A 182 -6.48 -13.64 -9.96
N ARG A 183 -7.37 -12.64 -10.04
CA ARG A 183 -7.99 -12.23 -11.32
C ARG A 183 -6.94 -11.93 -12.37
N GLN A 184 -5.89 -11.17 -12.05
CA GLN A 184 -4.81 -10.87 -13.00
C GLN A 184 -4.06 -12.13 -13.45
N THR A 185 -3.79 -13.05 -12.53
CA THR A 185 -3.15 -14.33 -12.86
C THR A 185 -4.02 -15.16 -13.80
N GLN A 186 -5.31 -15.29 -13.50
CA GLN A 186 -6.25 -16.03 -14.33
C GLN A 186 -6.48 -15.35 -15.69
N THR A 187 -6.44 -14.03 -15.74
CA THR A 187 -6.49 -13.28 -17.00
C THR A 187 -5.27 -13.55 -17.87
N ASN A 188 -4.08 -13.53 -17.30
CA ASN A 188 -2.84 -13.59 -18.06
C ASN A 188 -2.43 -15.02 -18.47
N LEU A 189 -2.74 -16.02 -17.64
CA LEU A 189 -2.25 -17.39 -17.83
C LEU A 189 -3.36 -18.40 -18.16
N PHE A 190 -4.62 -18.09 -17.82
CA PHE A 190 -5.75 -19.04 -17.91
C PHE A 190 -6.91 -18.47 -18.77
N GLU A 191 -6.62 -17.59 -19.71
CA GLU A 191 -7.59 -17.11 -20.72
C GLU A 191 -8.90 -16.58 -20.11
N LYS A 192 -8.81 -15.93 -18.93
CA LYS A 192 -9.95 -15.44 -18.15
C LYS A 192 -10.92 -16.54 -17.67
N HIS A 193 -10.44 -17.77 -17.51
CA HIS A 193 -11.22 -18.79 -16.83
C HIS A 193 -11.24 -18.49 -15.33
N PHE A 194 -12.26 -17.75 -14.89
CA PHE A 194 -12.36 -17.21 -13.55
C PHE A 194 -12.99 -18.20 -12.57
N VAL A 195 -12.28 -18.43 -11.45
CA VAL A 195 -12.73 -19.27 -10.33
C VAL A 195 -12.33 -18.59 -9.01
N GLY A 196 -13.27 -18.40 -8.10
CA GLY A 196 -13.01 -17.93 -6.74
C GLY A 196 -12.47 -16.50 -6.65
N ILE A 197 -12.78 -15.62 -7.60
CA ILE A 197 -12.23 -14.26 -7.62
C ILE A 197 -13.21 -13.17 -7.15
N GLY A 198 -14.50 -13.42 -7.27
CA GLY A 198 -15.54 -12.44 -6.94
C GLY A 198 -16.81 -12.68 -7.75
N PRO A 199 -17.74 -11.71 -7.84
CA PRO A 199 -19.00 -11.87 -8.57
C PRO A 199 -18.82 -12.30 -10.04
N GLU A 200 -17.72 -11.90 -10.65
CA GLU A 200 -17.39 -12.23 -12.05
C GLU A 200 -17.17 -13.73 -12.29
N SER A 201 -16.70 -14.47 -11.28
CA SER A 201 -16.57 -15.95 -11.35
C SER A 201 -17.87 -16.69 -11.07
N GLY A 202 -18.89 -16.00 -10.54
CA GLY A 202 -20.22 -16.59 -10.25
C GLY A 202 -20.30 -17.44 -8.98
N ASP A 203 -19.19 -17.69 -8.32
CA ASP A 203 -19.08 -18.57 -7.15
C ASP A 203 -18.76 -17.83 -5.85
N LEU A 204 -18.53 -16.51 -5.90
CA LEU A 204 -18.19 -15.68 -4.75
C LEU A 204 -18.79 -14.29 -4.86
N SER A 205 -19.21 -13.71 -3.73
CA SER A 205 -19.66 -12.32 -3.62
C SER A 205 -19.21 -11.69 -2.31
N PHE A 206 -19.33 -10.36 -2.24
CA PHE A 206 -18.95 -9.59 -1.06
C PHE A 206 -20.15 -8.77 -0.56
N PRO A 207 -20.25 -8.50 0.76
CA PRO A 207 -21.28 -7.66 1.31
C PRO A 207 -21.13 -6.21 0.85
N ASP A 208 -22.25 -5.49 0.79
CA ASP A 208 -22.28 -4.05 0.56
C ASP A 208 -21.73 -3.31 1.78
N MET A 209 -20.56 -2.67 1.64
CA MET A 209 -19.93 -1.90 2.72
C MET A 209 -20.79 -0.72 3.17
N GLY A 210 -21.61 -0.13 2.29
CA GLY A 210 -22.54 0.93 2.63
C GLY A 210 -23.64 0.51 3.58
N LYS A 211 -23.98 -0.79 3.62
CA LYS A 211 -24.92 -1.38 4.60
C LYS A 211 -24.20 -1.87 5.84
N LEU A 212 -23.02 -2.43 5.67
CA LEU A 212 -22.25 -3.04 6.74
C LEU A 212 -21.65 -2.00 7.70
N ALA A 213 -21.04 -0.95 7.20
CA ALA A 213 -20.43 0.09 8.02
C ALA A 213 -21.42 0.75 8.99
N PRO A 214 -22.62 1.21 8.57
CA PRO A 214 -23.63 1.71 9.49
C PRO A 214 -24.14 0.66 10.48
N ALA A 215 -24.21 -0.63 10.12
CA ALA A 215 -24.61 -1.69 11.03
C ALA A 215 -23.66 -1.85 12.22
N TYR A 216 -22.36 -1.57 12.02
CA TYR A 216 -21.36 -1.48 13.09
C TYR A 216 -21.30 -0.09 13.75
N GLY A 217 -22.05 0.91 13.26
CA GLY A 217 -22.09 2.27 13.81
C GLY A 217 -20.99 3.20 13.29
N TYR A 218 -20.38 2.90 12.14
CA TYR A 218 -19.37 3.76 11.52
C TYR A 218 -19.99 4.81 10.61
N PRO A 219 -19.48 6.05 10.62
CA PRO A 219 -19.67 6.97 9.50
C PRO A 219 -19.04 6.36 8.24
N PHE A 220 -19.80 6.39 7.13
CA PHE A 220 -19.42 5.77 5.88
C PHE A 220 -19.26 6.80 4.77
N PHE A 221 -18.21 6.64 3.99
CA PHE A 221 -17.90 7.44 2.81
C PHE A 221 -17.63 6.52 1.63
N ARG A 222 -17.87 7.01 0.41
CA ARG A 222 -17.54 6.30 -0.83
C ARG A 222 -16.90 7.25 -1.82
N CYS A 223 -15.82 6.82 -2.43
CA CYS A 223 -15.14 7.50 -3.53
C CYS A 223 -15.28 6.66 -4.78
N GLU A 224 -16.03 7.13 -5.75
CA GLU A 224 -16.33 6.38 -6.97
C GLU A 224 -15.36 6.72 -8.11
N THR A 225 -14.84 7.96 -8.13
CA THR A 225 -14.00 8.46 -9.22
C THR A 225 -12.79 9.24 -8.70
N ASN A 226 -11.78 9.39 -9.55
CA ASN A 226 -10.60 10.21 -9.25
C ASN A 226 -10.95 11.66 -8.88
N ALA A 227 -11.99 12.22 -9.48
CA ALA A 227 -12.41 13.60 -9.20
C ALA A 227 -12.89 13.81 -7.75
N GLN A 228 -13.34 12.76 -7.08
CA GLN A 228 -13.84 12.82 -5.70
C GLN A 228 -12.73 12.59 -4.66
N LEU A 229 -11.53 12.17 -5.05
CA LEU A 229 -10.45 11.78 -4.13
C LEU A 229 -10.13 12.85 -3.10
N ASP A 230 -9.91 14.08 -3.54
CA ASP A 230 -9.50 15.18 -2.67
C ASP A 230 -10.54 15.45 -1.58
N GLU A 231 -11.78 15.63 -1.99
CA GLU A 231 -12.89 15.93 -1.09
C GLU A 231 -13.17 14.77 -0.13
N THR A 232 -13.19 13.53 -0.67
CA THR A 232 -13.53 12.35 0.12
C THR A 232 -12.46 12.05 1.16
N ILE A 233 -11.18 12.04 0.78
CA ILE A 233 -10.08 11.83 1.73
C ILE A 233 -10.11 12.90 2.83
N SER A 234 -10.30 14.17 2.46
CA SER A 234 -10.35 15.27 3.42
C SER A 234 -11.51 15.11 4.42
N LYS A 235 -12.70 14.71 3.95
CA LYS A 235 -13.85 14.42 4.81
C LYS A 235 -13.58 13.27 5.79
N VAL A 236 -12.99 12.18 5.31
CA VAL A 236 -12.66 11.02 6.16
C VAL A 236 -11.64 11.37 7.23
N LEU A 237 -10.59 12.07 6.87
CA LEU A 237 -9.54 12.49 7.81
C LEU A 237 -10.04 13.51 8.84
N ALA A 238 -11.07 14.28 8.53
CA ALA A 238 -11.70 15.24 9.45
C ALA A 238 -12.65 14.60 10.48
N VAL A 239 -13.04 13.34 10.31
CA VAL A 239 -13.90 12.66 11.29
C VAL A 239 -13.16 12.48 12.60
N LYS A 240 -13.75 12.88 13.71
CA LYS A 240 -13.22 12.54 15.04
C LYS A 240 -13.62 11.09 15.37
N GLY A 241 -12.62 10.20 15.44
CA GLY A 241 -12.83 8.77 15.71
C GLY A 241 -12.82 7.88 14.47
N PRO A 242 -13.26 6.63 14.60
CA PRO A 242 -13.20 5.66 13.52
C PRO A 242 -14.16 6.01 12.38
N ALA A 243 -13.71 5.76 11.13
CA ALA A 243 -14.51 5.96 9.93
C ALA A 243 -14.15 4.92 8.86
N ILE A 244 -15.11 4.58 8.01
CA ILE A 244 -14.90 3.69 6.85
C ILE A 244 -15.13 4.47 5.56
N CYS A 245 -14.18 4.34 4.65
CA CYS A 245 -14.26 4.87 3.30
C CYS A 245 -14.04 3.76 2.27
N GLU A 246 -14.97 3.56 1.37
CA GLU A 246 -14.84 2.63 0.27
C GLU A 246 -14.34 3.35 -0.97
N ILE A 247 -13.29 2.80 -1.58
CA ILE A 247 -12.66 3.32 -2.80
C ILE A 247 -12.99 2.38 -3.94
N MET A 248 -13.85 2.83 -4.86
CA MET A 248 -14.33 2.03 -5.98
C MET A 248 -13.30 2.01 -7.11
N VAL A 249 -12.75 0.84 -7.40
CA VAL A 249 -11.66 0.66 -8.35
C VAL A 249 -12.09 -0.26 -9.50
N SER A 250 -11.59 0.03 -10.69
CA SER A 250 -11.81 -0.84 -11.85
C SER A 250 -11.23 -2.24 -11.63
N THR A 251 -11.99 -3.26 -12.00
CA THR A 251 -11.53 -4.66 -12.03
C THR A 251 -10.43 -4.91 -13.06
N GLU A 252 -10.27 -4.01 -14.02
CA GLU A 252 -9.26 -4.08 -15.09
C GLU A 252 -7.95 -3.36 -14.73
N GLN A 253 -7.87 -2.68 -13.57
CA GLN A 253 -6.66 -1.96 -13.19
C GLN A 253 -5.50 -2.93 -12.99
N LYS A 254 -4.37 -2.68 -13.67
CA LYS A 254 -3.16 -3.49 -13.56
C LYS A 254 -2.24 -3.01 -12.45
N PHE A 255 -1.45 -3.92 -11.89
CA PHE A 255 -0.29 -3.58 -11.08
C PHE A 255 0.91 -3.36 -12.00
N GLU A 256 1.47 -2.15 -11.98
CA GLU A 256 2.59 -1.75 -12.82
C GLU A 256 3.49 -0.75 -12.07
N PRO A 257 4.82 -0.93 -12.09
CA PRO A 257 5.57 -2.03 -12.71
C PRO A 257 5.51 -3.30 -11.86
N LYS A 258 5.68 -4.47 -12.49
CA LYS A 258 5.76 -5.74 -11.78
C LYS A 258 6.60 -6.77 -12.54
N SER A 259 7.19 -7.72 -11.82
CA SER A 259 7.71 -8.95 -12.43
C SER A 259 6.56 -9.71 -13.10
N ALA A 260 6.71 -10.09 -14.34
CA ALA A 260 5.68 -10.75 -15.12
C ALA A 260 6.29 -11.85 -15.99
N THR A 261 5.62 -13.00 -16.06
CA THR A 261 5.98 -14.05 -17.01
C THR A 261 5.74 -13.55 -18.43
N LYS A 262 6.75 -13.73 -19.29
CA LYS A 262 6.67 -13.42 -20.72
C LYS A 262 6.42 -14.70 -21.50
N ARG A 263 5.45 -14.68 -22.42
CA ARG A 263 5.25 -15.77 -23.38
C ARG A 263 6.04 -15.45 -24.67
N LEU A 264 6.90 -16.35 -25.08
CA LEU A 264 7.63 -16.26 -26.33
C LEU A 264 6.74 -16.68 -27.51
N GLU A 265 7.19 -16.43 -28.74
CA GLU A 265 6.44 -16.76 -29.97
C GLU A 265 6.15 -18.27 -30.12
N ASP A 266 7.02 -19.11 -29.60
CA ASP A 266 6.84 -20.58 -29.57
C ASP A 266 5.91 -21.08 -28.47
N GLY A 267 5.32 -20.15 -27.67
CA GLY A 267 4.44 -20.46 -26.55
C GLY A 267 5.17 -20.74 -25.23
N THR A 268 6.51 -20.77 -25.21
CA THR A 268 7.30 -20.98 -23.99
C THR A 268 7.11 -19.83 -23.02
N LEU A 269 6.94 -20.15 -21.73
CA LEU A 269 6.85 -19.18 -20.65
C LEU A 269 8.24 -18.98 -20.04
N VAL A 270 8.69 -17.73 -20.03
CA VAL A 270 9.97 -17.34 -19.41
C VAL A 270 9.74 -16.28 -18.34
N SER A 271 10.50 -16.35 -17.26
CA SER A 271 10.55 -15.30 -16.25
C SER A 271 11.73 -14.38 -16.56
N PRO A 272 11.48 -13.12 -16.93
CA PRO A 272 12.56 -12.14 -17.07
C PRO A 272 13.32 -11.95 -15.75
N PRO A 273 14.56 -11.45 -15.79
CA PRO A 273 15.27 -11.07 -14.59
C PRO A 273 14.50 -10.00 -13.82
N LEU A 274 14.77 -9.89 -12.51
CA LEU A 274 14.00 -9.03 -11.59
C LEU A 274 14.06 -7.54 -11.94
N GLU A 275 15.07 -7.11 -12.65
CA GLU A 275 15.25 -5.74 -13.14
C GLU A 275 14.41 -5.43 -14.39
N ASP A 276 13.91 -6.44 -15.11
CA ASP A 276 13.12 -6.27 -16.34
C ASP A 276 11.62 -6.42 -16.03
N LEU A 277 11.03 -5.34 -15.58
CA LEU A 277 9.64 -5.30 -15.11
C LEU A 277 8.66 -4.95 -16.25
N ALA A 278 7.46 -5.54 -16.19
CA ALA A 278 6.36 -5.13 -17.06
C ALA A 278 5.68 -3.83 -16.54
N PRO A 279 5.28 -2.91 -17.45
CA PRO A 279 5.45 -2.94 -18.90
C PRO A 279 6.91 -2.81 -19.29
N PHE A 280 7.36 -3.73 -20.16
CA PHE A 280 8.77 -3.79 -20.55
C PHE A 280 9.20 -2.53 -21.31
N LEU A 281 10.34 -1.99 -20.94
CA LEU A 281 10.98 -0.90 -21.67
C LEU A 281 11.44 -1.36 -23.05
N ASP A 282 11.64 -0.42 -23.97
CA ASP A 282 12.42 -0.66 -25.19
C ASP A 282 13.76 -1.27 -24.82
N ARG A 283 14.28 -2.19 -25.64
CA ARG A 283 15.50 -2.94 -25.29
C ARG A 283 16.73 -2.07 -25.22
N ASP A 284 16.87 -1.11 -26.10
CA ASP A 284 18.01 -0.18 -26.08
C ASP A 284 17.93 0.70 -24.83
N GLU A 285 16.74 1.16 -24.47
CA GLU A 285 16.50 1.91 -23.24
C GLU A 285 16.79 1.06 -22.00
N PHE A 286 16.30 -0.17 -21.94
CA PHE A 286 16.57 -1.09 -20.84
C PHE A 286 18.07 -1.29 -20.65
N TYR A 287 18.80 -1.66 -21.71
CA TYR A 287 20.25 -1.89 -21.64
C TYR A 287 21.04 -0.63 -21.30
N SER A 288 20.59 0.56 -21.73
CA SER A 288 21.26 1.82 -21.39
C SER A 288 21.14 2.18 -19.89
N ASN A 289 20.12 1.65 -19.21
CA ASN A 289 19.94 1.82 -17.77
C ASN A 289 20.75 0.82 -16.94
N MET A 290 21.20 -0.28 -17.52
CA MET A 290 21.94 -1.31 -16.79
C MET A 290 23.36 -0.87 -16.49
N ILE A 291 23.75 -0.93 -15.21
CA ILE A 291 25.12 -0.67 -14.75
C ILE A 291 25.96 -1.94 -14.83
N ILE A 292 25.33 -3.07 -14.53
CA ILE A 292 25.92 -4.42 -14.64
C ILE A 292 25.23 -5.10 -15.81
N LYS A 293 26.00 -5.80 -16.64
CA LYS A 293 25.41 -6.54 -17.76
C LYS A 293 24.37 -7.53 -17.24
N PRO A 294 23.18 -7.58 -17.84
CA PRO A 294 22.18 -8.57 -17.50
C PRO A 294 22.75 -10.00 -17.63
N ILE A 295 22.28 -10.88 -16.77
CA ILE A 295 22.57 -12.31 -16.90
C ILE A 295 21.74 -12.81 -18.09
N SER A 296 22.42 -13.37 -19.09
CA SER A 296 21.79 -13.95 -20.30
C SER A 296 21.08 -15.25 -20.00
#